data_10713d3c7243889504c2dfc5ddb43bc9
#
_entry.id   10713d3c7243889504c2dfc5ddb43bc9
#
_cell.length_a   1.000
_cell.length_b   1.000
_cell.length_c   1.000
_cell.angle_alpha   90.00
_cell.angle_beta   90.00
_cell.angle_gamma   90.00
#
_symmetry.space_group_name_H-M   'P 1'
#
loop_
_entity.id
_entity.type
_entity.pdbx_description
1 polymer ?
#
loop_
_entity_poly.entity_id
_entity_poly.type
_entity_poly.pdbx_seq_one_letter_code
_entity_poly.pdbx_strand_id
1 'polypeptide(L)'
;MIVDSHVHLVVPGFLRGKFVLANARAGVITYNRVHKTNLTLDEYIGLMRDKIDPDGSKLIESMDEAGIDKSVIFGVDWAYGVTGEPKVTNREQNRFFADLAKKWEGRLTALAALDPRRPDVIEQATQAIEEWGMKGFKLHPSAGFYPQDPVCFPLYEKCADRGVPIVFHSGGLELNWEYAQPMYIASAAERFPEVKIVMAHAGSESWHQALAAAAAIPNVYLDISTRQMDFCINPDGFYLWLRNLIDWAGPWKILFASDAPLPTFWLPQDKWVKAIKEPATEVNFTSEEIDIILGKAAEAVFDLS
;
A
#
# COMPACT_ATOMS: atom_id res chain seq x y z
N MET A 1 6.36 16.58 -8.98
CA MET A 1 6.54 15.12 -9.12
C MET A 1 5.33 14.42 -8.50
N ILE A 2 4.78 13.41 -9.18
CA ILE A 2 3.69 12.57 -8.66
C ILE A 2 4.29 11.23 -8.26
N VAL A 3 4.04 10.78 -7.03
CA VAL A 3 4.54 9.52 -6.47
C VAL A 3 3.37 8.65 -6.06
N ASP A 4 3.25 7.47 -6.65
CA ASP A 4 2.32 6.44 -6.20
C ASP A 4 3.00 5.59 -5.12
N SER A 5 2.62 5.79 -3.87
CA SER A 5 3.31 5.22 -2.71
C SER A 5 2.92 3.77 -2.38
N HIS A 6 2.01 3.16 -3.14
CA HIS A 6 1.52 1.81 -2.87
C HIS A 6 1.11 1.09 -4.16
N VAL A 7 1.99 0.23 -4.64
CA VAL A 7 1.76 -0.53 -5.89
C VAL A 7 2.20 -1.98 -5.72
N HIS A 8 1.38 -2.89 -6.23
CA HIS A 8 1.67 -4.32 -6.36
C HIS A 8 1.86 -4.73 -7.82
N LEU A 9 2.41 -5.91 -8.05
CA LEU A 9 2.43 -6.55 -9.36
C LEU A 9 1.78 -7.93 -9.29
N VAL A 10 1.02 -8.28 -10.30
CA VAL A 10 0.50 -9.65 -10.45
C VAL A 10 1.54 -10.50 -11.18
N VAL A 11 2.25 -11.33 -10.42
CA VAL A 11 3.28 -12.24 -10.95
C VAL A 11 2.88 -13.68 -10.66
N PRO A 12 2.84 -14.56 -11.67
CA PRO A 12 2.47 -15.96 -11.47
C PRO A 12 3.36 -16.67 -10.46
N GLY A 13 2.75 -17.35 -9.49
CA GLY A 13 3.47 -18.13 -8.49
C GLY A 13 3.83 -17.38 -7.22
N PHE A 14 3.57 -16.05 -7.13
CA PHE A 14 3.85 -15.25 -5.94
C PHE A 14 2.83 -15.46 -4.82
N LEU A 15 1.58 -15.70 -5.16
CA LEU A 15 0.50 -15.87 -4.19
C LEU A 15 -0.16 -17.24 -4.29
N ARG A 16 -0.64 -17.77 -3.18
CA ARG A 16 -1.43 -18.99 -3.13
C ARG A 16 -2.85 -18.75 -3.64
N GLY A 17 -3.41 -19.76 -4.31
CA GLY A 17 -4.76 -19.69 -4.88
C GLY A 17 -5.86 -19.31 -3.88
N LYS A 18 -5.71 -19.67 -2.59
CA LYS A 18 -6.68 -19.27 -1.54
C LYS A 18 -6.69 -17.76 -1.31
N PHE A 19 -5.52 -17.11 -1.29
CA PHE A 19 -5.42 -15.65 -1.17
C PHE A 19 -6.01 -14.96 -2.41
N VAL A 20 -5.60 -15.41 -3.61
CA VAL A 20 -6.11 -14.87 -4.87
C VAL A 20 -7.63 -14.99 -4.97
N LEU A 21 -8.18 -16.14 -4.57
CA LEU A 21 -9.63 -16.38 -4.61
C LEU A 21 -10.40 -15.50 -3.62
N ALA A 22 -9.85 -15.26 -2.42
CA ALA A 22 -10.48 -14.38 -1.42
C ALA A 22 -10.54 -12.94 -1.95
N ASN A 23 -9.44 -12.43 -2.51
CA ASN A 23 -9.39 -11.11 -3.13
C ASN A 23 -10.29 -10.99 -4.35
N ALA A 24 -10.34 -12.02 -5.21
CA ALA A 24 -11.22 -12.02 -6.38
C ALA A 24 -12.72 -11.98 -5.99
N ARG A 25 -13.11 -12.67 -4.92
CA ARG A 25 -14.51 -12.63 -4.41
C ARG A 25 -14.89 -11.25 -3.89
N ALA A 26 -14.03 -10.59 -3.16
CA ALA A 26 -14.26 -9.21 -2.71
C ALA A 26 -14.23 -8.23 -3.91
N GLY A 27 -13.27 -8.40 -4.81
CA GLY A 27 -13.07 -7.57 -5.98
C GLY A 27 -14.24 -7.58 -6.95
N VAL A 28 -14.83 -8.75 -7.24
CA VAL A 28 -15.99 -8.83 -8.15
C VAL A 28 -17.24 -8.15 -7.58
N ILE A 29 -17.45 -8.23 -6.27
CA ILE A 29 -18.56 -7.53 -5.59
C ILE A 29 -18.39 -6.02 -5.77
N THR A 30 -17.20 -5.50 -5.52
CA THR A 30 -16.88 -4.09 -5.66
C THR A 30 -16.96 -3.63 -7.11
N TYR A 31 -16.39 -4.40 -8.04
CA TYR A 31 -16.47 -4.14 -9.47
C TYR A 31 -17.93 -3.99 -9.95
N ASN A 32 -18.76 -4.96 -9.61
CA ASN A 32 -20.18 -4.95 -10.01
C ASN A 32 -20.93 -3.75 -9.42
N ARG A 33 -20.60 -3.35 -8.19
CA ARG A 33 -21.20 -2.17 -7.54
C ARG A 33 -20.80 -0.88 -8.26
N VAL A 34 -19.51 -0.72 -8.57
CA VAL A 34 -18.97 0.49 -9.20
C VAL A 34 -19.48 0.62 -10.65
N HIS A 35 -19.41 -0.47 -11.42
CA HIS A 35 -19.76 -0.45 -12.85
C HIS A 35 -21.22 -0.77 -13.15
N LYS A 36 -22.04 -1.09 -12.11
CA LYS A 36 -23.45 -1.51 -12.25
C LYS A 36 -23.60 -2.69 -13.21
N THR A 37 -22.72 -3.68 -13.05
CA THR A 37 -22.66 -4.91 -13.85
C THR A 37 -22.94 -6.15 -13.01
N ASN A 38 -22.95 -7.33 -13.63
CA ASN A 38 -23.17 -8.62 -12.98
C ASN A 38 -22.11 -9.64 -13.42
N LEU A 39 -20.82 -9.21 -13.45
CA LEU A 39 -19.72 -10.13 -13.74
C LEU A 39 -19.73 -11.29 -12.75
N THR A 40 -19.50 -12.47 -13.28
CA THR A 40 -19.25 -13.68 -12.47
C THR A 40 -17.82 -13.64 -11.90
N LEU A 41 -17.57 -14.48 -10.91
CA LEU A 41 -16.23 -14.62 -10.34
C LEU A 41 -15.19 -15.05 -11.38
N ASP A 42 -15.56 -15.98 -12.29
CA ASP A 42 -14.66 -16.50 -13.32
C ASP A 42 -14.30 -15.42 -14.35
N GLU A 43 -15.25 -14.60 -14.76
CA GLU A 43 -15.02 -13.45 -15.65
C GLU A 43 -14.08 -12.43 -14.97
N TYR A 44 -14.31 -12.12 -13.70
CA TYR A 44 -13.43 -11.21 -12.94
C TYR A 44 -12.01 -11.76 -12.80
N ILE A 45 -11.86 -13.07 -12.55
CA ILE A 45 -10.54 -13.73 -12.54
C ILE A 45 -9.89 -13.63 -13.92
N GLY A 46 -10.67 -13.66 -15.01
CA GLY A 46 -10.19 -13.38 -16.35
C GLY A 46 -9.52 -12.01 -16.45
N LEU A 47 -10.21 -10.96 -15.99
CA LEU A 47 -9.65 -9.59 -15.94
C LEU A 47 -8.36 -9.53 -15.12
N MET A 48 -8.31 -10.22 -13.97
CA MET A 48 -7.07 -10.25 -13.14
C MET A 48 -5.89 -10.86 -13.90
N ARG A 49 -6.11 -11.85 -14.77
CA ARG A 49 -5.04 -12.44 -15.59
C ARG A 49 -4.48 -11.44 -16.61
N ASP A 50 -5.29 -10.52 -17.12
CA ASP A 50 -4.83 -9.48 -18.04
C ASP A 50 -3.88 -8.48 -17.37
N LYS A 51 -3.87 -8.43 -16.03
CA LYS A 51 -2.95 -7.61 -15.23
C LYS A 51 -1.63 -8.32 -14.90
N ILE A 52 -1.39 -9.53 -15.39
CA ILE A 52 -0.10 -10.20 -15.21
C ILE A 52 1.00 -9.35 -15.85
N ASP A 53 1.98 -8.99 -15.02
CA ASP A 53 3.10 -8.12 -15.38
C ASP A 53 4.41 -8.67 -14.77
N PRO A 54 5.08 -9.59 -15.49
CA PRO A 54 6.26 -10.28 -14.96
C PRO A 54 7.54 -9.44 -15.03
N ASP A 55 7.51 -8.26 -15.63
CA ASP A 55 8.70 -7.44 -15.86
C ASP A 55 8.49 -5.93 -15.64
N GLY A 56 7.33 -5.53 -15.15
CA GLY A 56 6.97 -4.15 -14.81
C GLY A 56 6.63 -3.26 -16.00
N SER A 57 6.62 -3.79 -17.22
CA SER A 57 6.36 -2.98 -18.42
C SER A 57 4.96 -2.39 -18.46
N LYS A 58 3.94 -3.15 -18.06
CA LYS A 58 2.55 -2.65 -17.98
C LYS A 58 2.39 -1.60 -16.87
N LEU A 59 3.09 -1.76 -15.75
CA LEU A 59 3.10 -0.74 -14.70
C LEU A 59 3.69 0.56 -15.22
N ILE A 60 4.85 0.52 -15.90
CA ILE A 60 5.48 1.72 -16.45
C ILE A 60 4.59 2.39 -17.49
N GLU A 61 3.96 1.63 -18.40
CA GLU A 61 2.99 2.16 -19.35
C GLU A 61 1.83 2.89 -18.65
N SER A 62 1.25 2.27 -17.63
CA SER A 62 0.17 2.88 -16.84
C SER A 62 0.62 4.13 -16.06
N MET A 63 1.85 4.14 -15.55
CA MET A 63 2.46 5.33 -14.91
C MET A 63 2.63 6.47 -15.92
N ASP A 64 3.11 6.17 -17.12
CA ASP A 64 3.31 7.18 -18.18
C ASP A 64 1.97 7.78 -18.62
N GLU A 65 0.94 6.96 -18.82
CA GLU A 65 -0.42 7.41 -19.12
C GLU A 65 -1.01 8.30 -18.01
N ALA A 66 -0.72 7.98 -16.75
CA ALA A 66 -1.23 8.71 -15.59
C ALA A 66 -0.38 9.95 -15.21
N GLY A 67 0.80 10.10 -15.79
CA GLY A 67 1.77 11.14 -15.42
C GLY A 67 2.39 10.90 -14.03
N ILE A 68 2.51 9.63 -13.61
CA ILE A 68 3.17 9.23 -12.36
C ILE A 68 4.67 9.13 -12.61
N ASP A 69 5.45 9.92 -11.87
CA ASP A 69 6.90 9.97 -12.02
C ASP A 69 7.58 8.77 -11.37
N LYS A 70 7.16 8.40 -10.14
CA LYS A 70 7.73 7.30 -9.36
C LYS A 70 6.64 6.45 -8.72
N SER A 71 6.92 5.15 -8.53
CA SER A 71 6.06 4.24 -7.75
C SER A 71 6.85 3.46 -6.72
N VAL A 72 6.28 3.30 -5.52
CA VAL A 72 6.79 2.43 -4.47
C VAL A 72 6.12 1.06 -4.63
N ILE A 73 6.94 0.04 -4.93
CA ILE A 73 6.48 -1.31 -5.27
C ILE A 73 6.85 -2.33 -4.20
N PHE A 74 5.98 -3.29 -3.95
CA PHE A 74 6.24 -4.39 -3.00
C PHE A 74 5.30 -5.56 -3.21
N GLY A 75 5.75 -6.72 -2.69
CA GLY A 75 4.94 -7.93 -2.61
C GLY A 75 4.04 -7.97 -1.38
N VAL A 76 3.52 -9.16 -1.10
CA VAL A 76 2.73 -9.48 0.08
C VAL A 76 3.25 -10.75 0.71
N ASP A 77 3.64 -10.70 1.99
CA ASP A 77 3.98 -11.88 2.76
C ASP A 77 2.79 -12.31 3.62
N TRP A 78 1.91 -13.09 3.04
CA TRP A 78 0.70 -13.65 3.69
C TRP A 78 0.77 -15.16 3.82
N ALA A 79 1.93 -15.73 3.51
CA ALA A 79 2.13 -17.15 3.44
C ALA A 79 2.36 -17.80 4.82
N TYR A 80 3.10 -17.11 5.68
CA TYR A 80 3.56 -17.69 6.93
C TYR A 80 2.39 -17.89 7.92
N GLY A 81 2.10 -19.15 8.20
CA GLY A 81 1.05 -19.54 9.14
C GLY A 81 -0.39 -19.49 8.61
N VAL A 82 -0.68 -18.94 7.42
CA VAL A 82 -2.05 -18.84 6.88
C VAL A 82 -2.25 -19.69 5.64
N THR A 83 -1.56 -19.38 4.55
CA THR A 83 -1.76 -20.09 3.28
C THR A 83 -0.64 -21.06 2.93
N GLY A 84 0.48 -20.98 3.64
CA GLY A 84 1.73 -21.68 3.33
C GLY A 84 2.50 -21.01 2.18
N GLU A 85 3.78 -21.31 2.10
CA GLU A 85 4.70 -20.74 1.08
C GLU A 85 4.16 -20.99 -0.34
N PRO A 86 4.14 -19.98 -1.22
CA PRO A 86 3.82 -20.15 -2.63
C PRO A 86 4.98 -20.85 -3.37
N LYS A 87 4.85 -21.01 -4.71
CA LYS A 87 5.90 -21.64 -5.53
C LYS A 87 7.21 -20.83 -5.50
N VAL A 88 7.08 -19.50 -5.55
CA VAL A 88 8.19 -18.56 -5.43
C VAL A 88 8.25 -18.15 -3.98
N THR A 89 9.34 -18.43 -3.29
CA THR A 89 9.52 -18.12 -1.87
C THR A 89 9.45 -16.62 -1.62
N ASN A 90 9.15 -16.20 -0.39
CA ASN A 90 9.12 -14.78 -0.06
C ASN A 90 10.44 -14.06 -0.34
N ARG A 91 11.59 -14.74 -0.06
CA ARG A 91 12.92 -14.21 -0.36
C ARG A 91 13.13 -13.98 -1.87
N GLU A 92 12.70 -14.92 -2.72
CA GLU A 92 12.76 -14.79 -4.17
C GLU A 92 11.84 -13.68 -4.69
N GLN A 93 10.66 -13.52 -4.09
CA GLN A 93 9.75 -12.41 -4.43
C GLN A 93 10.37 -11.06 -4.10
N ASN A 94 10.95 -10.89 -2.91
CA ASN A 94 11.63 -9.64 -2.53
C ASN A 94 12.81 -9.36 -3.46
N ARG A 95 13.60 -10.38 -3.83
CA ARG A 95 14.67 -10.24 -4.81
C ARG A 95 14.15 -9.77 -6.16
N PHE A 96 13.04 -10.34 -6.64
CA PHE A 96 12.39 -9.90 -7.88
C PHE A 96 12.02 -8.41 -7.84
N PHE A 97 11.40 -7.91 -6.75
CA PHE A 97 11.06 -6.50 -6.62
C PHE A 97 12.30 -5.60 -6.59
N ALA A 98 13.38 -6.03 -5.94
CA ALA A 98 14.63 -5.31 -5.93
C ALA A 98 15.26 -5.22 -7.34
N ASP A 99 15.29 -6.35 -8.07
CA ASP A 99 15.80 -6.39 -9.45
C ASP A 99 14.94 -5.56 -10.39
N LEU A 100 13.63 -5.52 -10.16
CA LEU A 100 12.70 -4.70 -10.92
C LEU A 100 12.93 -3.20 -10.69
N ALA A 101 13.13 -2.78 -9.43
CA ALA A 101 13.48 -1.40 -9.11
C ALA A 101 14.81 -0.98 -9.73
N LYS A 102 15.78 -1.88 -9.79
CA LYS A 102 17.05 -1.65 -10.48
C LYS A 102 16.89 -1.56 -12.01
N LYS A 103 16.04 -2.41 -12.60
CA LYS A 103 15.72 -2.38 -14.04
C LYS A 103 15.11 -1.05 -14.46
N TRP A 104 14.21 -0.52 -13.62
CA TRP A 104 13.47 0.71 -13.83
C TRP A 104 13.95 1.83 -12.87
N GLU A 105 15.28 1.97 -12.76
CA GLU A 105 15.91 2.97 -11.89
C GLU A 105 15.36 4.39 -12.14
N GLY A 106 15.10 5.10 -11.03
CA GLY A 106 14.49 6.43 -11.09
C GLY A 106 12.96 6.43 -11.23
N ARG A 107 12.34 5.29 -11.60
CA ARG A 107 10.89 5.14 -11.73
C ARG A 107 10.29 4.28 -10.62
N LEU A 108 10.99 3.22 -10.22
CA LEU A 108 10.50 2.28 -9.19
C LEU A 108 11.41 2.27 -7.97
N THR A 109 10.80 2.21 -6.80
CA THR A 109 11.46 2.00 -5.50
C THR A 109 10.84 0.80 -4.83
N ALA A 110 11.64 -0.16 -4.40
CA ALA A 110 11.13 -1.40 -3.81
C ALA A 110 11.18 -1.41 -2.28
N LEU A 111 10.13 -1.96 -1.65
CA LEU A 111 10.12 -2.34 -0.23
C LEU A 111 10.03 -3.86 -0.11
N ALA A 112 10.66 -4.45 0.91
CA ALA A 112 10.58 -5.89 1.15
C ALA A 112 9.30 -6.23 1.94
N ALA A 113 8.53 -7.18 1.42
CA ALA A 113 7.39 -7.73 2.14
C ALA A 113 7.87 -8.81 3.11
N LEU A 114 7.59 -8.66 4.41
CA LEU A 114 8.07 -9.56 5.46
C LEU A 114 6.98 -9.88 6.49
N ASP A 115 6.92 -11.13 6.93
CA ASP A 115 6.19 -11.53 8.13
C ASP A 115 7.18 -11.59 9.31
N PRO A 116 6.98 -10.82 10.39
CA PRO A 116 7.92 -10.74 11.51
C PRO A 116 8.12 -12.08 12.26
N ARG A 117 7.23 -13.04 12.07
CA ARG A 117 7.31 -14.37 12.69
C ARG A 117 8.25 -15.33 11.95
N ARG A 118 8.77 -14.97 10.77
CA ARG A 118 9.73 -15.80 10.04
C ARG A 118 11.01 -15.98 10.86
N PRO A 119 11.54 -17.21 10.98
CA PRO A 119 12.76 -17.45 11.76
C PRO A 119 13.98 -16.68 11.27
N ASP A 120 14.04 -16.38 9.96
CA ASP A 120 15.14 -15.68 9.28
C ASP A 120 14.77 -14.23 8.88
N VAL A 121 13.73 -13.63 9.52
CA VAL A 121 13.24 -12.31 9.14
C VAL A 121 14.29 -11.22 9.19
N ILE A 122 15.16 -11.22 10.19
CA ILE A 122 16.24 -10.22 10.33
C ILE A 122 17.33 -10.40 9.30
N GLU A 123 17.65 -11.67 8.94
CA GLU A 123 18.57 -11.96 7.84
C GLU A 123 17.98 -11.43 6.52
N GLN A 124 16.72 -11.73 6.22
CA GLN A 124 16.03 -11.25 5.01
C GLN A 124 15.94 -9.71 4.99
N ALA A 125 15.62 -9.07 6.12
CA ALA A 125 15.57 -7.63 6.25
C ALA A 125 16.93 -6.98 6.00
N THR A 126 18.00 -7.57 6.56
CA THR A 126 19.37 -7.10 6.35
C THR A 126 19.76 -7.22 4.88
N GLN A 127 19.49 -8.35 4.27
CA GLN A 127 19.78 -8.59 2.87
C GLN A 127 19.00 -7.62 1.95
N ALA A 128 17.73 -7.39 2.22
CA ALA A 128 16.90 -6.48 1.45
C ALA A 128 17.46 -5.04 1.44
N ILE A 129 17.84 -4.52 2.60
CA ILE A 129 18.32 -3.14 2.73
C ILE A 129 19.79 -3.01 2.29
N GLU A 130 20.68 -3.90 2.77
CA GLU A 130 22.13 -3.71 2.63
C GLU A 130 22.69 -4.26 1.33
N GLU A 131 22.11 -5.36 0.80
CA GLU A 131 22.60 -5.98 -0.43
C GLU A 131 21.78 -5.60 -1.66
N TRP A 132 20.45 -5.47 -1.49
CA TRP A 132 19.54 -5.22 -2.61
C TRP A 132 19.10 -3.76 -2.75
N GLY A 133 19.40 -2.90 -1.76
CA GLY A 133 19.12 -1.48 -1.81
C GLY A 133 17.63 -1.13 -1.70
N MET A 134 16.81 -2.02 -1.14
CA MET A 134 15.40 -1.75 -0.90
C MET A 134 15.24 -0.67 0.18
N LYS A 135 14.16 0.13 0.10
CA LYS A 135 13.99 1.37 0.87
C LYS A 135 13.02 1.27 2.06
N GLY A 136 12.71 0.06 2.52
CA GLY A 136 11.81 -0.15 3.65
C GLY A 136 11.10 -1.49 3.61
N PHE A 137 10.04 -1.61 4.40
CA PHE A 137 9.31 -2.86 4.54
C PHE A 137 7.80 -2.69 4.35
N LYS A 138 7.14 -3.72 3.82
CA LYS A 138 5.69 -3.90 3.83
C LYS A 138 5.36 -5.03 4.79
N LEU A 139 4.52 -4.75 5.78
CA LEU A 139 4.00 -5.76 6.70
C LEU A 139 2.49 -5.92 6.54
N HIS A 140 2.03 -7.15 6.74
CA HIS A 140 0.64 -7.53 6.51
C HIS A 140 0.04 -8.19 7.76
N PRO A 141 -0.41 -7.41 8.77
CA PRO A 141 -0.86 -7.96 10.06
C PRO A 141 -1.99 -8.98 9.93
N SER A 142 -2.89 -8.83 8.94
CA SER A 142 -3.97 -9.81 8.67
C SER A 142 -3.45 -11.22 8.33
N ALA A 143 -2.15 -11.40 8.14
CA ALA A 143 -1.50 -12.71 8.13
C ALA A 143 -1.50 -13.39 9.51
N GLY A 144 -1.88 -12.69 10.60
CA GLY A 144 -2.13 -13.25 11.93
C GLY A 144 -1.09 -12.88 12.99
N PHE A 145 -0.61 -11.64 12.99
CA PHE A 145 0.20 -11.08 14.08
C PHE A 145 -0.28 -9.67 14.43
N TYR A 146 -0.14 -9.28 15.68
CA TYR A 146 -0.41 -7.90 16.10
C TYR A 146 0.84 -7.03 15.95
N PRO A 147 0.73 -5.82 15.37
CA PRO A 147 1.87 -4.91 15.21
C PRO A 147 2.62 -4.57 16.51
N GLN A 148 1.93 -4.55 17.66
CA GLN A 148 2.55 -4.28 18.96
C GLN A 148 3.19 -5.51 19.62
N ASP A 149 3.13 -6.69 19.01
CA ASP A 149 3.71 -7.90 19.59
C ASP A 149 5.26 -7.85 19.60
N PRO A 150 5.91 -8.38 20.65
CA PRO A 150 7.37 -8.40 20.74
C PRO A 150 8.08 -9.08 19.57
N VAL A 151 7.43 -10.00 18.87
CA VAL A 151 7.98 -10.66 17.68
C VAL A 151 8.30 -9.68 16.55
N CYS A 152 7.63 -8.52 16.52
CA CYS A 152 7.85 -7.46 15.54
C CYS A 152 9.05 -6.55 15.88
N PHE A 153 9.43 -6.46 17.16
CA PHE A 153 10.37 -5.44 17.63
C PHE A 153 11.75 -5.50 16.98
N PRO A 154 12.38 -6.67 16.77
CA PRO A 154 13.67 -6.74 16.10
C PRO A 154 13.65 -6.13 14.68
N LEU A 155 12.52 -6.22 13.98
CA LEU A 155 12.37 -5.60 12.66
C LEU A 155 12.21 -4.07 12.78
N TYR A 156 11.53 -3.57 13.80
CA TYR A 156 11.39 -2.12 14.05
C TYR A 156 12.71 -1.50 14.47
N GLU A 157 13.50 -2.18 15.33
CA GLU A 157 14.85 -1.79 15.67
C GLU A 157 15.74 -1.68 14.42
N LYS A 158 15.63 -2.65 13.50
CA LYS A 158 16.34 -2.59 12.22
C LYS A 158 15.90 -1.39 11.37
N CYS A 159 14.60 -1.05 11.37
CA CYS A 159 14.09 0.12 10.67
C CYS A 159 14.64 1.43 11.26
N ALA A 160 14.64 1.56 12.59
CA ALA A 160 15.19 2.71 13.30
C ALA A 160 16.68 2.89 12.99
N ASP A 161 17.47 1.82 13.08
CA ASP A 161 18.92 1.82 12.80
C ASP A 161 19.26 2.25 11.37
N ARG A 162 18.38 1.94 10.41
CA ARG A 162 18.59 2.23 8.97
C ARG A 162 17.82 3.45 8.48
N GLY A 163 16.97 4.04 9.31
CA GLY A 163 16.14 5.18 8.94
C GLY A 163 15.10 4.86 7.86
N VAL A 164 14.68 3.59 7.72
CA VAL A 164 13.76 3.16 6.67
C VAL A 164 12.32 3.03 7.18
N PRO A 165 11.30 3.34 6.36
CA PRO A 165 9.90 3.27 6.76
C PRO A 165 9.33 1.85 6.72
N ILE A 166 8.17 1.72 7.37
CA ILE A 166 7.29 0.54 7.27
C ILE A 166 5.93 0.95 6.74
N VAL A 167 5.44 0.23 5.73
CA VAL A 167 4.04 0.30 5.28
C VAL A 167 3.29 -0.88 5.87
N PHE A 168 2.31 -0.61 6.72
CA PHE A 168 1.40 -1.63 7.25
C PHE A 168 0.13 -1.69 6.41
N HIS A 169 -0.29 -2.91 6.01
CA HIS A 169 -1.69 -3.11 5.67
C HIS A 169 -2.55 -2.76 6.88
N SER A 170 -3.61 -1.99 6.70
CA SER A 170 -4.49 -1.58 7.79
C SER A 170 -5.95 -1.58 7.40
N GLY A 171 -6.81 -1.96 8.35
CA GLY A 171 -8.25 -2.08 8.16
C GLY A 171 -8.70 -3.41 7.57
N GLY A 172 -9.97 -3.49 7.18
CA GLY A 172 -10.71 -4.71 6.93
C GLY A 172 -10.92 -5.08 5.47
N LEU A 173 -9.98 -4.81 4.58
CA LEU A 173 -10.11 -5.18 3.17
C LEU A 173 -9.98 -6.69 2.91
N GLU A 174 -9.42 -7.45 3.86
CA GLU A 174 -9.11 -8.87 3.73
C GLU A 174 -9.63 -9.67 4.92
N LEU A 175 -9.21 -10.94 5.02
CA LEU A 175 -9.54 -11.79 6.17
C LEU A 175 -8.74 -11.36 7.41
N ASN A 176 -9.18 -11.81 8.60
CA ASN A 176 -8.49 -11.58 9.88
C ASN A 176 -8.32 -10.08 10.24
N TRP A 177 -9.35 -9.30 10.06
CA TRP A 177 -9.41 -7.85 10.31
C TRP A 177 -8.93 -7.44 11.70
N GLU A 178 -9.10 -8.30 12.70
CA GLU A 178 -8.72 -8.04 14.09
C GLU A 178 -7.25 -7.65 14.23
N TYR A 179 -6.35 -8.24 13.42
CA TYR A 179 -4.92 -7.98 13.51
C TYR A 179 -4.50 -6.66 12.85
N ALA A 180 -5.25 -6.18 11.88
CA ALA A 180 -4.90 -5.02 11.05
C ALA A 180 -5.56 -3.71 11.53
N GLN A 181 -6.05 -3.65 12.77
CA GLN A 181 -6.68 -2.44 13.28
C GLN A 181 -5.65 -1.33 13.53
N PRO A 182 -5.95 -0.08 13.12
CA PRO A 182 -5.01 1.04 13.25
C PRO A 182 -4.52 1.29 14.68
N MET A 183 -5.32 0.99 15.69
CA MET A 183 -4.93 1.14 17.09
C MET A 183 -3.71 0.29 17.48
N TYR A 184 -3.55 -0.90 16.91
CA TYR A 184 -2.40 -1.76 17.19
C TYR A 184 -1.14 -1.26 16.50
N ILE A 185 -1.29 -0.67 15.31
CA ILE A 185 -0.20 -0.01 14.58
C ILE A 185 0.21 1.26 15.31
N ALA A 186 -0.74 2.03 15.83
CA ALA A 186 -0.48 3.23 16.65
C ALA A 186 0.35 2.88 17.89
N SER A 187 0.01 1.80 18.61
CA SER A 187 0.79 1.34 19.77
C SER A 187 2.23 0.95 19.41
N ALA A 188 2.46 0.38 18.23
CA ALA A 188 3.81 0.13 17.72
C ALA A 188 4.54 1.42 17.39
N ALA A 189 3.87 2.40 16.77
CA ALA A 189 4.44 3.71 16.42
C ALA A 189 4.87 4.53 17.64
N GLU A 190 4.08 4.51 18.71
CA GLU A 190 4.42 5.18 19.97
C GLU A 190 5.67 4.57 20.63
N ARG A 191 5.86 3.25 20.51
CA ARG A 191 7.01 2.55 21.07
C ARG A 191 8.29 2.75 20.25
N PHE A 192 8.19 2.98 18.95
CA PHE A 192 9.30 3.15 18.02
C PHE A 192 9.17 4.49 17.27
N PRO A 193 9.32 5.64 17.97
CA PRO A 193 9.08 6.95 17.39
C PRO A 193 10.06 7.35 16.28
N GLU A 194 11.18 6.67 16.15
CA GLU A 194 12.18 6.87 15.11
C GLU A 194 11.76 6.23 13.77
N VAL A 195 10.81 5.28 13.79
CA VAL A 195 10.37 4.55 12.61
C VAL A 195 9.20 5.27 11.96
N LYS A 196 9.33 5.71 10.72
CA LYS A 196 8.20 6.23 9.93
C LYS A 196 7.25 5.06 9.59
N ILE A 197 6.00 5.19 9.99
CA ILE A 197 4.97 4.15 9.79
C ILE A 197 3.85 4.69 8.91
N VAL A 198 3.60 4.03 7.79
CA VAL A 198 2.47 4.33 6.90
C VAL A 198 1.37 3.31 7.13
N MET A 199 0.18 3.77 7.50
CA MET A 199 -1.03 2.97 7.55
C MET A 199 -1.69 2.96 6.18
N ALA A 200 -1.59 1.84 5.47
CA ALA A 200 -2.18 1.69 4.15
C ALA A 200 -3.71 1.85 4.20
N HIS A 201 -4.29 2.29 3.07
CA HIS A 201 -5.74 2.45 2.91
C HIS A 201 -6.38 3.42 3.93
N ALA A 202 -5.55 4.24 4.61
CA ALA A 202 -5.98 5.12 5.71
C ALA A 202 -6.87 4.39 6.73
N GLY A 203 -6.58 3.11 7.03
CA GLY A 203 -7.35 2.29 7.96
C GLY A 203 -8.68 1.77 7.43
N SER A 204 -8.98 1.94 6.14
CA SER A 204 -10.23 1.45 5.51
C SER A 204 -11.48 1.86 6.31
N GLU A 205 -12.32 0.91 6.74
CA GLU A 205 -13.51 1.16 7.57
C GLU A 205 -13.18 1.71 8.96
N SER A 206 -11.96 1.49 9.46
CA SER A 206 -11.47 2.00 10.76
C SER A 206 -10.72 3.34 10.62
N TRP A 207 -10.98 4.11 9.57
CA TRP A 207 -10.26 5.34 9.23
C TRP A 207 -10.24 6.41 10.33
N HIS A 208 -11.25 6.46 11.20
CA HIS A 208 -11.24 7.39 12.33
C HIS A 208 -10.10 7.10 13.33
N GLN A 209 -9.80 5.80 13.54
CA GLN A 209 -8.66 5.41 14.38
C GLN A 209 -7.32 5.77 13.71
N ALA A 210 -7.22 5.53 12.39
CA ALA A 210 -6.03 5.86 11.63
C ALA A 210 -5.79 7.38 11.60
N LEU A 211 -6.85 8.18 11.40
CA LEU A 211 -6.78 9.64 11.45
C LEU A 211 -6.35 10.13 12.84
N ALA A 212 -6.96 9.61 13.91
CA ALA A 212 -6.58 9.99 15.28
C ALA A 212 -5.10 9.68 15.56
N ALA A 213 -4.59 8.52 15.09
CA ALA A 213 -3.19 8.16 15.20
C ALA A 213 -2.28 9.12 14.40
N ALA A 214 -2.61 9.41 13.14
CA ALA A 214 -1.82 10.31 12.30
C ALA A 214 -1.78 11.75 12.83
N ALA A 215 -2.88 12.21 13.44
CA ALA A 215 -2.98 13.54 14.04
C ALA A 215 -2.19 13.66 15.34
N ALA A 216 -2.08 12.58 16.13
CA ALA A 216 -1.47 12.60 17.46
C ALA A 216 -0.02 12.09 17.50
N ILE A 217 0.37 11.19 16.59
CA ILE A 217 1.65 10.49 16.63
C ILE A 217 2.54 10.98 15.47
N PRO A 218 3.68 11.62 15.76
CA PRO A 218 4.49 12.32 14.75
C PRO A 218 5.02 11.44 13.62
N ASN A 219 5.29 10.17 13.85
CA ASN A 219 5.85 9.22 12.89
C ASN A 219 4.81 8.36 12.14
N VAL A 220 3.49 8.66 12.32
CA VAL A 220 2.40 7.97 11.59
C VAL A 220 1.97 8.77 10.38
N TYR A 221 1.78 8.08 9.26
CA TYR A 221 1.32 8.57 7.97
C TYR A 221 0.19 7.68 7.44
N LEU A 222 -0.59 8.18 6.49
CA LEU A 222 -1.71 7.48 5.87
C LEU A 222 -1.52 7.45 4.35
N ASP A 223 -1.70 6.31 3.69
CA ASP A 223 -1.89 6.31 2.25
C ASP A 223 -3.38 6.19 1.88
N ILE A 224 -3.77 6.80 0.77
CA ILE A 224 -5.17 6.84 0.32
C ILE A 224 -5.49 5.75 -0.72
N SER A 225 -4.71 4.70 -0.77
CA SER A 225 -4.95 3.56 -1.68
C SER A 225 -6.31 2.89 -1.43
N THR A 226 -6.88 2.25 -2.42
CA THR A 226 -8.21 1.62 -2.46
C THR A 226 -9.42 2.56 -2.32
N ARG A 227 -9.22 3.84 -2.02
CA ARG A 227 -10.31 4.83 -1.90
C ARG A 227 -10.97 5.20 -3.23
N GLN A 228 -10.45 4.67 -4.34
CA GLN A 228 -11.09 4.75 -5.66
C GLN A 228 -12.53 4.25 -5.63
N MET A 229 -12.82 3.20 -4.84
CA MET A 229 -14.19 2.70 -4.67
C MET A 229 -15.11 3.76 -4.06
N ASP A 230 -14.66 4.41 -2.98
CA ASP A 230 -15.44 5.45 -2.29
C ASP A 230 -15.70 6.62 -3.24
N PHE A 231 -14.65 7.05 -3.97
CA PHE A 231 -14.77 8.08 -4.99
C PHE A 231 -15.77 7.73 -6.08
N CYS A 232 -15.73 6.50 -6.62
CA CYS A 232 -16.68 6.07 -7.66
C CYS A 232 -18.13 6.01 -7.18
N ILE A 233 -18.35 5.68 -5.91
CA ILE A 233 -19.72 5.53 -5.34
C ILE A 233 -20.27 6.88 -4.89
N ASN A 234 -19.45 7.70 -4.23
CA ASN A 234 -19.85 8.99 -3.64
C ASN A 234 -18.66 9.97 -3.68
N PRO A 235 -18.42 10.66 -4.81
CA PRO A 235 -17.32 11.61 -4.94
C PRO A 235 -17.31 12.71 -3.89
N ASP A 236 -18.47 13.31 -3.59
CA ASP A 236 -18.57 14.38 -2.59
C ASP A 236 -18.21 13.88 -1.19
N GLY A 237 -18.68 12.68 -0.83
CA GLY A 237 -18.33 12.03 0.43
C GLY A 237 -16.83 11.73 0.52
N PHE A 238 -16.21 11.32 -0.58
CA PHE A 238 -14.77 11.11 -0.65
C PHE A 238 -14.00 12.42 -0.43
N TYR A 239 -14.36 13.51 -1.08
CA TYR A 239 -13.67 14.79 -0.91
C TYR A 239 -13.86 15.39 0.49
N LEU A 240 -15.03 15.23 1.11
CA LEU A 240 -15.23 15.58 2.52
C LEU A 240 -14.36 14.74 3.45
N TRP A 241 -14.23 13.46 3.19
CA TRP A 241 -13.35 12.58 3.94
C TRP A 241 -11.85 13.00 3.78
N LEU A 242 -11.39 13.27 2.56
CA LEU A 242 -10.03 13.74 2.30
C LEU A 242 -9.76 15.08 3.00
N ARG A 243 -10.73 16.02 2.98
CA ARG A 243 -10.63 17.29 3.70
C ARG A 243 -10.47 17.06 5.20
N ASN A 244 -11.24 16.14 5.80
CA ASN A 244 -11.09 15.78 7.21
C ASN A 244 -9.68 15.27 7.53
N LEU A 245 -9.09 14.43 6.68
CA LEU A 245 -7.70 13.97 6.89
C LEU A 245 -6.73 15.15 6.91
N ILE A 246 -6.87 16.09 5.95
CA ILE A 246 -6.00 17.25 5.85
C ILE A 246 -6.17 18.20 7.04
N ASP A 247 -7.40 18.48 7.45
CA ASP A 247 -7.71 19.42 8.53
C ASP A 247 -7.19 18.94 9.90
N TRP A 248 -7.22 17.62 10.14
CA TRP A 248 -6.84 17.07 11.44
C TRP A 248 -5.38 16.63 11.50
N ALA A 249 -4.84 16.01 10.45
CA ALA A 249 -3.48 15.49 10.44
C ALA A 249 -2.48 16.36 9.67
N GLY A 250 -2.97 17.20 8.78
CA GLY A 250 -2.16 17.99 7.83
C GLY A 250 -1.80 17.21 6.55
N PRO A 251 -1.54 17.92 5.44
CA PRO A 251 -1.31 17.29 4.14
C PRO A 251 -0.03 16.45 4.10
N TRP A 252 0.98 16.77 4.89
CA TRP A 252 2.24 16.00 4.99
C TRP A 252 2.10 14.61 5.60
N LYS A 253 0.94 14.31 6.19
CA LYS A 253 0.61 12.98 6.73
C LYS A 253 -0.12 12.08 5.73
N ILE A 254 -0.44 12.59 4.55
CA ILE A 254 -1.28 11.90 3.58
C ILE A 254 -0.47 11.65 2.30
N LEU A 255 -0.42 10.41 1.85
CA LEU A 255 0.31 9.97 0.68
C LEU A 255 -0.66 9.52 -0.41
N PHE A 256 -0.47 10.02 -1.62
CA PHE A 256 -1.15 9.46 -2.79
C PHE A 256 -0.70 8.02 -3.02
N ALA A 257 -1.67 7.16 -3.30
CA ALA A 257 -1.46 5.74 -3.53
C ALA A 257 -2.63 5.14 -4.32
N SER A 258 -2.35 4.17 -5.17
CA SER A 258 -3.37 3.52 -6.00
C SER A 258 -3.73 2.10 -5.57
N ASP A 259 -2.81 1.38 -4.94
CA ASP A 259 -2.88 -0.07 -4.74
C ASP A 259 -3.03 -0.84 -6.08
N ALA A 260 -2.50 -0.25 -7.17
CA ALA A 260 -2.51 -0.93 -8.46
C ALA A 260 -1.89 -2.35 -8.33
N PRO A 261 -2.33 -3.32 -9.15
CA PRO A 261 -3.24 -3.15 -10.28
C PRO A 261 -4.72 -3.44 -9.96
N LEU A 262 -5.09 -3.97 -8.79
CA LEU A 262 -6.46 -4.44 -8.57
C LEU A 262 -7.49 -3.30 -8.50
N PRO A 263 -7.29 -2.21 -7.74
CA PRO A 263 -8.21 -1.09 -7.73
C PRO A 263 -8.32 -0.34 -9.06
N THR A 264 -7.36 -0.53 -9.99
CA THR A 264 -7.47 0.07 -11.33
C THR A 264 -8.61 -0.52 -12.16
N PHE A 265 -9.18 -1.64 -11.75
CA PHE A 265 -10.44 -2.15 -12.32
C PHE A 265 -11.65 -1.29 -11.94
N TRP A 266 -11.59 -0.60 -10.81
CA TRP A 266 -12.67 0.30 -10.37
C TRP A 266 -12.49 1.68 -10.97
N LEU A 267 -11.25 2.20 -10.91
CA LEU A 267 -10.87 3.49 -11.48
C LEU A 267 -9.41 3.42 -11.98
N PRO A 268 -9.15 3.61 -13.28
CA PRO A 268 -7.78 3.64 -13.82
C PRO A 268 -6.89 4.67 -13.14
N GLN A 269 -5.56 4.44 -13.12
CA GLN A 269 -4.61 5.32 -12.43
C GLN A 269 -4.65 6.77 -12.93
N ASP A 270 -4.77 7.00 -14.23
CA ASP A 270 -4.90 8.35 -14.82
C ASP A 270 -6.11 9.11 -14.26
N LYS A 271 -7.25 8.41 -14.10
CA LYS A 271 -8.47 8.98 -13.52
C LYS A 271 -8.32 9.22 -12.01
N TRP A 272 -7.60 8.33 -11.32
CA TRP A 272 -7.32 8.49 -9.89
C TRP A 272 -6.38 9.68 -9.63
N VAL A 273 -5.30 9.81 -10.39
CA VAL A 273 -4.44 11.00 -10.35
C VAL A 273 -5.25 12.26 -10.62
N LYS A 274 -6.10 12.25 -11.67
CA LYS A 274 -6.93 13.40 -12.02
C LYS A 274 -7.91 13.77 -10.91
N ALA A 275 -8.52 12.78 -10.24
CA ALA A 275 -9.45 13.03 -9.14
C ALA A 275 -8.80 13.79 -7.97
N ILE A 276 -7.52 13.53 -7.69
CA ILE A 276 -6.79 14.23 -6.62
C ILE A 276 -6.21 15.57 -7.13
N LYS A 277 -5.68 15.59 -8.35
CA LYS A 277 -5.02 16.77 -8.91
C LYS A 277 -5.99 17.89 -9.27
N GLU A 278 -7.17 17.53 -9.74
CA GLU A 278 -8.20 18.44 -10.25
C GLU A 278 -9.56 18.12 -9.58
N PRO A 279 -9.69 18.35 -8.25
CA PRO A 279 -10.90 17.95 -7.53
C PRO A 279 -12.12 18.69 -8.05
N ALA A 280 -13.09 17.93 -8.56
CA ALA A 280 -14.37 18.46 -9.06
C ALA A 280 -15.39 18.45 -7.92
N THR A 281 -15.28 19.44 -7.01
CA THR A 281 -16.09 19.53 -5.78
C THR A 281 -16.15 20.98 -5.28
N GLU A 282 -17.15 21.28 -4.45
CA GLU A 282 -17.24 22.56 -3.69
C GLU A 282 -16.30 22.57 -2.46
N VAL A 283 -15.71 21.44 -2.10
CA VAL A 283 -14.73 21.34 -1.00
C VAL A 283 -13.42 22.00 -1.45
N ASN A 284 -12.94 22.95 -0.65
CA ASN A 284 -11.73 23.69 -1.02
C ASN A 284 -10.45 22.91 -0.71
N PHE A 285 -9.56 22.81 -1.70
CA PHE A 285 -8.22 22.29 -1.60
C PHE A 285 -7.24 23.31 -2.19
N THR A 286 -6.17 23.62 -1.50
CA THR A 286 -5.12 24.48 -2.06
C THR A 286 -4.22 23.69 -3.00
N SER A 287 -3.59 24.36 -3.96
CA SER A 287 -2.62 23.72 -4.85
C SER A 287 -1.41 23.13 -4.07
N GLU A 288 -1.03 23.78 -2.97
CA GLU A 288 0.05 23.31 -2.10
C GLU A 288 -0.33 21.99 -1.40
N GLU A 289 -1.53 21.86 -0.85
CA GLU A 289 -2.03 20.62 -0.25
C GLU A 289 -2.03 19.48 -1.26
N ILE A 290 -2.53 19.74 -2.48
CA ILE A 290 -2.56 18.75 -3.56
C ILE A 290 -1.14 18.32 -3.96
N ASP A 291 -0.20 19.25 -4.12
CA ASP A 291 1.19 18.95 -4.44
C ASP A 291 1.87 18.11 -3.36
N ILE A 292 1.58 18.39 -2.09
CA ILE A 292 2.13 17.64 -0.97
C ILE A 292 1.61 16.20 -1.02
N ILE A 293 0.31 16.01 -1.14
CA ILE A 293 -0.34 14.69 -1.16
C ILE A 293 0.11 13.88 -2.38
N LEU A 294 0.15 14.50 -3.56
CA LEU A 294 0.51 13.79 -4.80
C LEU A 294 1.96 13.30 -4.85
N GLY A 295 2.88 13.90 -4.07
CA GLY A 295 4.27 13.45 -4.16
C GLY A 295 5.17 13.86 -3.01
N LYS A 296 5.19 15.13 -2.59
CA LYS A 296 6.18 15.63 -1.61
C LYS A 296 6.17 14.86 -0.28
N ALA A 297 4.99 14.45 0.19
CA ALA A 297 4.87 13.63 1.41
C ALA A 297 5.52 12.26 1.24
N ALA A 298 5.26 11.58 0.11
CA ALA A 298 5.88 10.29 -0.19
C ALA A 298 7.40 10.40 -0.41
N GLU A 299 7.86 11.45 -1.10
CA GLU A 299 9.31 11.74 -1.23
C GLU A 299 10.00 11.83 0.13
N ALA A 300 9.39 12.56 1.09
CA ALA A 300 9.94 12.74 2.43
C ALA A 300 9.89 11.46 3.29
N VAL A 301 8.87 10.60 3.09
CA VAL A 301 8.74 9.35 3.84
C VAL A 301 9.73 8.30 3.37
N PHE A 302 9.86 8.11 2.04
CA PHE A 302 10.64 7.03 1.42
C PHE A 302 12.04 7.45 0.95
N ASP A 303 12.45 8.71 1.14
CA ASP A 303 13.73 9.25 0.68
C ASP A 303 13.94 9.01 -0.82
N LEU A 304 13.03 9.58 -1.64
CA LEU A 304 12.98 9.35 -3.09
C LEU A 304 13.69 10.45 -3.92
N SER A 305 14.53 11.23 -3.30
CA SER A 305 15.28 12.32 -3.93
C SER A 305 16.22 11.82 -5.04
#